data_b325c29408ecdcaa6ba9aa88002e8948
#
_entry.id   b325c29408ecdcaa6ba9aa88002e8948
#
_cell.length_a   1.000
_cell.length_b   1.000
_cell.length_c   1.000
_cell.angle_alpha   90.00
_cell.angle_beta   90.00
_cell.angle_gamma   90.00
#
_symmetry.space_group_name_H-M   'P 1'
#
loop_
_entity.id
_entity.type
_entity.pdbx_description
1 polymer ?
#
loop_
_entity_poly.entity_id
_entity_poly.type
_entity_poly.pdbx_seq_one_letter_code
_entity_poly.pdbx_strand_id
1 'polypeptide(L)'
;MNANLAAVLYLVSGVLFILALRGLSSPVTSRRGNQMGMVGMTIAILTTLATLFSQGALDAITLALIVGGVAIGGGIGAVIARRVPMTSMPQLVAAFHSLVGLAACLVAVAAIYTPAAYGIAEGTGIKLESLIELSVGVAIGAITFTGSLIAFAKLNGNMSGASILLPARHLINIAIGLGILALIVVLVMSGGSAIWAFWGVFALALVVGVTLIIPIGGADMPVVVSMLNSYSGWAAAALGFTLANTTLIITGALVGSSGAILSYIMCKGMNRSFVSVILGGFGGDAAAAGAGGKVETRPVKQGSADDAAFIMKNASKVIIVPGYGMAVAQAQHALREMADTLKKEGVEVKYAIHPVAGRMPGHMNVLLAEANVPYDEVFELEDINSEFATADVAFVIGANDVTNPAAKTDPQSPIFGMPILDVEKARTVLFVKRGMAAGYAGVENELFFHDNTMMLFADAKKMVEGIIKGL
;
A
#
# COMPACT_ATOMS: atom_id res chain seq x y z
N MET A 1 -3.64 -0.42 39.48
CA MET A 1 -4.59 -1.39 38.86
C MET A 1 -4.06 -2.80 39.11
N ASN A 2 -4.94 -3.80 39.34
CA ASN A 2 -4.50 -5.19 39.52
C ASN A 2 -3.96 -5.73 38.18
N ALA A 3 -2.82 -6.46 38.21
CA ALA A 3 -2.18 -7.03 37.01
C ALA A 3 -3.14 -7.94 36.20
N ASN A 4 -3.96 -8.73 36.88
CA ASN A 4 -4.96 -9.60 36.23
C ASN A 4 -6.04 -8.78 35.47
N LEU A 5 -6.48 -7.66 36.04
CA LEU A 5 -7.45 -6.78 35.38
C LEU A 5 -6.83 -6.11 34.15
N ALA A 6 -5.57 -5.68 34.25
CA ALA A 6 -4.83 -5.13 33.10
C ALA A 6 -4.73 -6.15 31.96
N ALA A 7 -4.36 -7.40 32.29
CA ALA A 7 -4.27 -8.48 31.31
C ALA A 7 -5.60 -8.77 30.61
N VAL A 8 -6.72 -8.80 31.37
CA VAL A 8 -8.06 -8.98 30.79
C VAL A 8 -8.44 -7.82 29.87
N LEU A 9 -8.18 -6.58 30.26
CA LEU A 9 -8.48 -5.41 29.42
C LEU A 9 -7.64 -5.39 28.13
N TYR A 10 -6.36 -5.75 28.21
CA TYR A 10 -5.53 -5.91 27.02
C TYR A 10 -6.00 -7.07 26.13
N LEU A 11 -6.46 -8.18 26.71
CA LEU A 11 -7.06 -9.28 25.94
C LEU A 11 -8.31 -8.82 25.21
N VAL A 12 -9.21 -8.09 25.88
CA VAL A 12 -10.42 -7.52 25.26
C VAL A 12 -10.04 -6.58 24.11
N SER A 13 -9.06 -5.71 24.32
CA SER A 13 -8.54 -4.83 23.28
C SER A 13 -8.00 -5.62 22.07
N GLY A 14 -7.21 -6.67 22.31
CA GLY A 14 -6.69 -7.55 21.25
C GLY A 14 -7.80 -8.25 20.47
N VAL A 15 -8.82 -8.77 21.14
CA VAL A 15 -9.99 -9.37 20.49
C VAL A 15 -10.74 -8.34 19.63
N LEU A 16 -10.90 -7.11 20.12
CA LEU A 16 -11.52 -6.03 19.36
C LEU A 16 -10.71 -5.67 18.10
N PHE A 17 -9.37 -5.70 18.15
CA PHE A 17 -8.53 -5.50 16.95
C PHE A 17 -8.68 -6.63 15.93
N ILE A 18 -8.78 -7.89 16.37
CA ILE A 18 -9.04 -9.01 15.47
C ILE A 18 -10.42 -8.84 14.79
N LEU A 19 -11.43 -8.50 15.57
CA LEU A 19 -12.78 -8.25 15.04
C LEU A 19 -12.84 -7.01 14.14
N ALA A 20 -12.02 -5.99 14.42
CA ALA A 20 -11.86 -4.81 13.56
C ALA A 20 -11.33 -5.20 12.19
N LEU A 21 -10.25 -5.98 12.12
CA LEU A 21 -9.69 -6.45 10.84
C LEU A 21 -10.70 -7.29 10.06
N ARG A 22 -11.40 -8.21 10.74
CA ARG A 22 -12.49 -8.99 10.14
C ARG A 22 -13.62 -8.10 9.62
N GLY A 23 -13.99 -7.07 10.39
CA GLY A 23 -15.03 -6.11 9.99
C GLY A 23 -14.61 -5.26 8.78
N LEU A 24 -13.33 -4.91 8.69
CA LEU A 24 -12.78 -4.11 7.59
C LEU A 24 -12.62 -4.90 6.28
N SER A 25 -12.73 -6.23 6.31
CA SER A 25 -12.63 -7.07 5.11
C SER A 25 -13.85 -6.99 4.17
N SER A 26 -14.96 -6.37 4.63
CA SER A 26 -16.16 -6.18 3.81
C SER A 26 -16.66 -4.74 3.94
N PRO A 27 -17.04 -4.12 2.82
CA PRO A 27 -17.59 -2.75 2.82
C PRO A 27 -18.82 -2.58 3.72
N VAL A 28 -19.68 -3.60 3.78
CA VAL A 28 -20.91 -3.60 4.59
C VAL A 28 -20.61 -3.52 6.10
N THR A 29 -19.54 -4.17 6.53
CA THR A 29 -19.15 -4.25 7.95
C THR A 29 -18.04 -3.29 8.35
N SER A 30 -17.44 -2.58 7.38
CA SER A 30 -16.25 -1.73 7.58
C SER A 30 -16.43 -0.65 8.66
N ARG A 31 -17.60 0.01 8.72
CA ARG A 31 -17.89 1.01 9.76
C ARG A 31 -17.87 0.40 11.16
N ARG A 32 -18.46 -0.79 11.34
CA ARG A 32 -18.43 -1.51 12.62
C ARG A 32 -17.03 -1.97 12.97
N GLY A 33 -16.28 -2.47 11.99
CA GLY A 33 -14.87 -2.83 12.15
C GLY A 33 -14.04 -1.65 12.64
N ASN A 34 -14.17 -0.49 12.01
CA ASN A 34 -13.48 0.73 12.44
C ASN A 34 -13.85 1.15 13.87
N GLN A 35 -15.14 1.08 14.23
CA GLN A 35 -15.57 1.38 15.60
C GLN A 35 -14.97 0.40 16.62
N MET A 36 -14.91 -0.90 16.31
CA MET A 36 -14.25 -1.89 17.17
C MET A 36 -12.77 -1.58 17.38
N GLY A 37 -12.06 -1.17 16.31
CA GLY A 37 -10.66 -0.74 16.40
C GLY A 37 -10.48 0.50 17.28
N MET A 38 -11.35 1.50 17.14
CA MET A 38 -11.33 2.71 17.98
C MET A 38 -11.60 2.38 19.46
N VAL A 39 -12.57 1.54 19.75
CA VAL A 39 -12.89 1.11 21.14
C VAL A 39 -11.73 0.30 21.71
N GLY A 40 -11.17 -0.65 20.94
CA GLY A 40 -10.02 -1.44 21.35
C GLY A 40 -8.80 -0.57 21.69
N MET A 41 -8.49 0.41 20.86
CA MET A 41 -7.39 1.36 21.10
C MET A 41 -7.66 2.21 22.36
N THR A 42 -8.89 2.70 22.55
CA THR A 42 -9.25 3.48 23.72
C THR A 42 -9.06 2.66 25.00
N ILE A 43 -9.50 1.39 25.02
CA ILE A 43 -9.31 0.49 26.15
C ILE A 43 -7.81 0.28 26.42
N ALA A 44 -6.99 0.04 25.38
CA ALA A 44 -5.56 -0.15 25.52
C ALA A 44 -4.87 1.06 26.15
N ILE A 45 -5.16 2.27 25.64
CA ILE A 45 -4.59 3.53 26.14
C ILE A 45 -4.99 3.76 27.60
N LEU A 46 -6.27 3.65 27.92
CA LEU A 46 -6.76 3.85 29.30
C LEU A 46 -6.17 2.81 30.26
N THR A 47 -6.03 1.56 29.82
CA THR A 47 -5.40 0.49 30.61
C THR A 47 -3.95 0.82 30.90
N THR A 48 -3.18 1.27 29.89
CA THR A 48 -1.77 1.68 30.03
C THR A 48 -1.64 2.84 31.01
N LEU A 49 -2.44 3.90 30.85
CA LEU A 49 -2.41 5.07 31.75
C LEU A 49 -2.77 4.69 33.17
N ALA A 50 -3.80 3.86 33.36
CA ALA A 50 -4.20 3.40 34.70
C ALA A 50 -3.14 2.49 35.35
N THR A 51 -2.40 1.72 34.57
CA THR A 51 -1.28 0.91 35.06
C THR A 51 -0.11 1.81 35.49
N LEU A 52 0.28 2.77 34.66
CA LEU A 52 1.32 3.75 34.99
C LEU A 52 0.97 4.55 36.25
N PHE A 53 -0.27 4.99 36.37
CA PHE A 53 -0.76 5.69 37.55
C PHE A 53 -0.66 4.83 38.82
N SER A 54 -1.08 3.55 38.73
CA SER A 54 -1.04 2.64 39.89
C SER A 54 0.37 2.24 40.32
N GLN A 55 1.33 2.32 39.41
CA GLN A 55 2.76 2.07 39.66
C GLN A 55 3.50 3.31 40.17
N GLY A 56 2.86 4.47 40.23
CA GLY A 56 3.47 5.74 40.63
C GLY A 56 4.45 6.29 39.59
N ALA A 57 4.40 5.78 38.35
CA ALA A 57 5.26 6.20 37.24
C ALA A 57 4.73 7.44 36.49
N LEU A 58 3.52 7.90 36.81
CA LEU A 58 2.89 9.11 36.25
C LEU A 58 3.21 10.31 37.14
N ASP A 59 4.37 10.89 36.97
CA ASP A 59 4.66 12.22 37.50
C ASP A 59 4.14 13.33 36.55
N ALA A 60 4.19 14.57 36.99
CA ALA A 60 3.68 15.72 36.23
C ALA A 60 4.43 15.91 34.88
N ILE A 61 5.71 15.57 34.83
CA ILE A 61 6.53 15.70 33.62
C ILE A 61 6.17 14.63 32.63
N THR A 62 6.07 13.36 33.06
CA THR A 62 5.65 12.24 32.21
C THR A 62 4.26 12.47 31.64
N LEU A 63 3.32 12.93 32.46
CA LEU A 63 1.96 13.26 31.99
C LEU A 63 1.97 14.39 30.99
N ALA A 64 2.74 15.45 31.20
CA ALA A 64 2.87 16.57 30.26
C ALA A 64 3.47 16.12 28.93
N LEU A 65 4.48 15.24 28.94
CA LEU A 65 5.08 14.68 27.73
C LEU A 65 4.11 13.81 26.94
N ILE A 66 3.32 12.95 27.63
CA ILE A 66 2.31 12.11 26.99
C ILE A 66 1.22 12.99 26.35
N VAL A 67 0.64 13.91 27.13
CA VAL A 67 -0.42 14.81 26.64
C VAL A 67 0.11 15.71 25.50
N GLY A 68 1.32 16.24 25.63
CA GLY A 68 1.97 17.03 24.60
C GLY A 68 2.20 16.25 23.31
N GLY A 69 2.71 15.02 23.42
CA GLY A 69 2.93 14.13 22.27
C GLY A 69 1.62 13.78 21.55
N VAL A 70 0.57 13.42 22.31
CA VAL A 70 -0.76 13.14 21.77
C VAL A 70 -1.39 14.37 21.14
N ALA A 71 -1.27 15.55 21.76
CA ALA A 71 -1.83 16.80 21.23
C ALA A 71 -1.15 17.22 19.93
N ILE A 72 0.19 17.16 19.87
CA ILE A 72 0.95 17.49 18.67
C ILE A 72 0.71 16.47 17.56
N GLY A 73 0.94 15.20 17.82
CA GLY A 73 0.79 14.13 16.82
C GLY A 73 -0.66 13.97 16.37
N GLY A 74 -1.60 13.96 17.30
CA GLY A 74 -3.03 13.87 17.01
C GLY A 74 -3.56 15.10 16.28
N GLY A 75 -3.10 16.30 16.68
CA GLY A 75 -3.47 17.54 15.99
C GLY A 75 -3.00 17.59 14.55
N ILE A 76 -1.72 17.30 14.30
CA ILE A 76 -1.15 17.21 12.95
C ILE A 76 -1.87 16.13 12.15
N GLY A 77 -2.03 14.94 12.71
CA GLY A 77 -2.71 13.81 12.05
C GLY A 77 -4.16 14.13 11.68
N ALA A 78 -4.91 14.77 12.58
CA ALA A 78 -6.29 15.18 12.32
C ALA A 78 -6.42 16.21 11.21
N VAL A 79 -5.50 17.17 11.13
CA VAL A 79 -5.46 18.17 10.06
C VAL A 79 -5.15 17.51 8.72
N ILE A 80 -4.13 16.64 8.67
CA ILE A 80 -3.73 15.90 7.47
C ILE A 80 -4.89 15.02 6.99
N ALA A 81 -5.48 14.20 7.88
CA ALA A 81 -6.56 13.29 7.54
C ALA A 81 -7.80 13.98 6.94
N ARG A 82 -8.04 15.26 7.29
CA ARG A 82 -9.18 16.04 6.75
C ARG A 82 -8.86 16.76 5.45
N ARG A 83 -7.59 16.99 5.15
CA ARG A 83 -7.16 17.83 4.01
C ARG A 83 -6.56 17.06 2.85
N VAL A 84 -6.03 15.87 3.11
CA VAL A 84 -5.38 15.06 2.07
C VAL A 84 -6.45 14.41 1.20
N PRO A 85 -6.41 14.62 -0.13
CA PRO A 85 -7.33 13.95 -1.05
C PRO A 85 -7.05 12.43 -1.08
N MET A 86 -8.10 11.65 -1.30
CA MET A 86 -8.00 10.17 -1.36
C MET A 86 -7.02 9.68 -2.42
N THR A 87 -6.83 10.44 -3.49
CA THR A 87 -5.83 10.17 -4.55
C THR A 87 -4.39 10.18 -4.04
N SER A 88 -4.11 10.86 -2.92
CA SER A 88 -2.79 10.94 -2.28
C SER A 88 -2.63 9.95 -1.11
N MET A 89 -3.57 9.03 -0.91
CA MET A 89 -3.49 8.01 0.14
C MET A 89 -2.22 7.15 0.08
N PRO A 90 -1.73 6.68 -1.11
CA PRO A 90 -0.51 5.90 -1.15
C PRO A 90 0.70 6.62 -0.56
N GLN A 91 0.85 7.92 -0.87
CA GLN A 91 1.91 8.76 -0.33
C GLN A 91 1.76 8.93 1.18
N LEU A 92 0.54 9.21 1.65
CA LEU A 92 0.25 9.39 3.07
C LEU A 92 0.54 8.13 3.88
N VAL A 93 0.12 6.98 3.38
CA VAL A 93 0.37 5.67 4.01
C VAL A 93 1.87 5.40 4.12
N ALA A 94 2.64 5.65 3.06
CA ALA A 94 4.09 5.51 3.10
C ALA A 94 4.74 6.46 4.13
N ALA A 95 4.29 7.72 4.20
CA ALA A 95 4.78 8.68 5.20
C ALA A 95 4.48 8.21 6.64
N PHE A 96 3.30 7.67 6.91
CA PHE A 96 2.96 7.15 8.23
C PHE A 96 3.78 5.91 8.61
N HIS A 97 4.03 4.99 7.69
CA HIS A 97 4.92 3.85 7.95
C HIS A 97 6.34 4.30 8.30
N SER A 98 6.83 5.38 7.67
CA SER A 98 8.10 5.98 8.06
C SER A 98 8.09 6.43 9.52
N LEU A 99 7.06 7.17 9.95
CA LEU A 99 6.95 7.63 11.34
C LEU A 99 6.81 6.48 12.33
N VAL A 100 6.08 5.41 11.98
CA VAL A 100 5.97 4.20 12.81
C VAL A 100 7.34 3.51 12.95
N GLY A 101 8.08 3.37 11.85
CA GLY A 101 9.45 2.84 11.88
C GLY A 101 10.39 3.67 12.76
N LEU A 102 10.31 5.00 12.66
CA LEU A 102 11.07 5.91 13.52
C LEU A 102 10.68 5.75 15.00
N ALA A 103 9.38 5.68 15.31
CA ALA A 103 8.90 5.46 16.67
C ALA A 103 9.45 4.15 17.27
N ALA A 104 9.46 3.07 16.46
CA ALA A 104 10.06 1.80 16.87
C ALA A 104 11.55 1.95 17.22
N CYS A 105 12.31 2.67 16.40
CA CYS A 105 13.72 2.95 16.67
C CYS A 105 13.90 3.75 17.97
N LEU A 106 13.12 4.78 18.19
CA LEU A 106 13.23 5.62 19.40
C LEU A 106 12.88 4.87 20.67
N VAL A 107 11.89 3.97 20.64
CA VAL A 107 11.56 3.10 21.79
C VAL A 107 12.70 2.13 22.06
N ALA A 108 13.29 1.52 21.04
CA ALA A 108 14.43 0.63 21.20
C ALA A 108 15.66 1.36 21.78
N VAL A 109 15.93 2.59 21.32
CA VAL A 109 16.97 3.46 21.88
C VAL A 109 16.69 3.76 23.35
N ALA A 110 15.46 4.16 23.70
CA ALA A 110 15.11 4.42 25.09
C ALA A 110 15.31 3.17 25.98
N ALA A 111 14.91 2.00 25.49
CA ALA A 111 15.01 0.76 26.25
C ALA A 111 16.47 0.32 26.50
N ILE A 112 17.39 0.47 25.53
CA ILE A 112 18.79 0.09 25.70
C ILE A 112 19.52 1.01 26.65
N TYR A 113 19.16 2.30 26.74
CA TYR A 113 19.75 3.26 27.66
C TYR A 113 19.16 3.22 29.07
N THR A 114 17.93 2.73 29.23
CA THR A 114 17.25 2.65 30.54
C THR A 114 16.65 1.28 30.80
N PRO A 115 17.45 0.19 30.75
CA PRO A 115 16.91 -1.18 30.77
C PRO A 115 16.13 -1.50 32.05
N ALA A 116 16.48 -0.88 33.17
CA ALA A 116 15.78 -1.07 34.44
C ALA A 116 14.33 -0.54 34.40
N ALA A 117 14.10 0.57 33.71
CA ALA A 117 12.78 1.15 33.55
C ALA A 117 11.83 0.26 32.75
N TYR A 118 12.38 -0.56 31.83
CA TYR A 118 11.63 -1.50 31.01
C TYR A 118 11.58 -2.93 31.60
N GLY A 119 12.20 -3.17 32.76
CA GLY A 119 12.24 -4.49 33.39
C GLY A 119 13.06 -5.54 32.64
N ILE A 120 13.94 -5.09 31.74
CA ILE A 120 14.80 -5.93 30.90
C ILE A 120 16.22 -6.04 31.43
N ALA A 121 16.57 -5.34 32.53
CA ALA A 121 17.86 -5.43 33.18
C ALA A 121 18.06 -6.79 33.82
N GLU A 122 19.29 -7.34 33.73
CA GLU A 122 19.72 -8.56 34.38
C GLU A 122 21.16 -8.38 34.90
N GLY A 123 21.30 -8.37 36.21
CA GLY A 123 22.61 -8.06 36.84
C GLY A 123 23.14 -6.70 36.40
N THR A 124 24.32 -6.69 35.78
CA THR A 124 24.93 -5.47 35.20
C THR A 124 24.64 -5.27 33.72
N GLY A 125 23.85 -6.16 33.10
CA GLY A 125 23.55 -6.16 31.69
C GLY A 125 22.04 -6.17 31.38
N ILE A 126 21.73 -6.62 30.19
CA ILE A 126 20.35 -6.75 29.67
C ILE A 126 20.11 -8.23 29.37
N LYS A 127 18.87 -8.69 29.60
CA LYS A 127 18.44 -10.07 29.30
C LYS A 127 18.72 -10.42 27.84
N LEU A 128 19.15 -11.63 27.59
CA LEU A 128 19.52 -12.11 26.26
C LEU A 128 18.35 -11.97 25.26
N GLU A 129 17.16 -12.39 25.66
CA GLU A 129 15.97 -12.31 24.82
C GLU A 129 15.68 -10.85 24.44
N SER A 130 15.73 -9.95 25.41
CA SER A 130 15.46 -8.52 25.20
C SER A 130 16.50 -7.85 24.31
N LEU A 131 17.78 -8.27 24.37
CA LEU A 131 18.82 -7.77 23.44
C LEU A 131 18.52 -8.17 22.00
N ILE A 132 18.08 -9.41 21.78
CA ILE A 132 17.72 -9.89 20.45
C ILE A 132 16.46 -9.14 19.95
N GLU A 133 15.43 -9.02 20.79
CA GLU A 133 14.19 -8.31 20.47
C GLU A 133 14.43 -6.85 20.13
N LEU A 134 15.23 -6.14 20.92
CA LEU A 134 15.63 -4.75 20.68
C LEU A 134 16.41 -4.61 19.38
N SER A 135 17.35 -5.51 19.12
CA SER A 135 18.19 -5.49 17.91
C SER A 135 17.34 -5.72 16.66
N VAL A 136 16.44 -6.70 16.70
CA VAL A 136 15.49 -6.97 15.60
C VAL A 136 14.52 -5.81 15.45
N GLY A 137 13.97 -5.30 16.55
CA GLY A 137 13.03 -4.18 16.54
C GLY A 137 13.64 -2.91 15.93
N VAL A 138 14.87 -2.54 16.33
CA VAL A 138 15.55 -1.37 15.76
C VAL A 138 15.94 -1.58 14.29
N ALA A 139 16.38 -2.80 13.92
CA ALA A 139 16.75 -3.09 12.54
C ALA A 139 15.53 -3.00 11.60
N ILE A 140 14.42 -3.67 11.94
CA ILE A 140 13.19 -3.61 11.14
C ILE A 140 12.60 -2.19 11.14
N GLY A 141 12.61 -1.51 12.29
CA GLY A 141 12.16 -0.12 12.41
C GLY A 141 12.94 0.83 11.50
N ALA A 142 14.29 0.72 11.48
CA ALA A 142 15.17 1.54 10.66
C ALA A 142 14.98 1.28 9.15
N ILE A 143 14.86 0.00 8.75
CA ILE A 143 14.54 -0.40 7.37
C ILE A 143 13.19 0.18 6.97
N THR A 144 12.19 0.08 7.83
CA THR A 144 10.85 0.63 7.59
C THR A 144 10.90 2.15 7.45
N PHE A 145 11.63 2.85 8.32
CA PHE A 145 11.77 4.30 8.29
C PHE A 145 12.32 4.79 6.96
N THR A 146 13.52 4.38 6.60
CA THR A 146 14.18 4.87 5.37
C THR A 146 13.55 4.30 4.11
N GLY A 147 13.14 3.04 4.11
CA GLY A 147 12.44 2.43 2.99
C GLY A 147 11.12 3.15 2.67
N SER A 148 10.37 3.52 3.69
CA SER A 148 9.12 4.28 3.52
C SER A 148 9.35 5.71 3.06
N LEU A 149 10.46 6.37 3.45
CA LEU A 149 10.84 7.67 2.91
C LEU A 149 11.13 7.60 1.40
N ILE A 150 11.85 6.57 0.96
CA ILE A 150 12.12 6.36 -0.47
C ILE A 150 10.81 6.04 -1.22
N ALA A 151 9.96 5.18 -0.68
CA ALA A 151 8.66 4.88 -1.28
C ALA A 151 7.79 6.14 -1.39
N PHE A 152 7.73 6.96 -0.32
CA PHE A 152 7.05 8.25 -0.34
C PHE A 152 7.60 9.18 -1.43
N ALA A 153 8.94 9.33 -1.52
CA ALA A 153 9.57 10.20 -2.50
C ALA A 153 9.26 9.76 -3.95
N LYS A 154 9.25 8.45 -4.21
CA LYS A 154 8.86 7.89 -5.53
C LYS A 154 7.37 8.11 -5.83
N LEU A 155 6.49 7.84 -4.87
CA LEU A 155 5.05 7.99 -5.04
C LEU A 155 4.64 9.46 -5.21
N ASN A 156 5.31 10.37 -4.52
CA ASN A 156 5.05 11.81 -4.56
C ASN A 156 5.69 12.52 -5.77
N GLY A 157 6.49 11.79 -6.55
CA GLY A 157 7.17 12.35 -7.73
C GLY A 157 8.44 13.16 -7.42
N ASN A 158 8.90 13.19 -6.16
CA ASN A 158 10.15 13.83 -5.75
C ASN A 158 11.38 13.04 -6.24
N MET A 159 11.19 11.75 -6.52
CA MET A 159 12.20 10.85 -7.07
C MET A 159 11.59 10.11 -8.29
N SER A 160 12.43 9.76 -9.28
CA SER A 160 11.97 8.97 -10.42
C SER A 160 11.32 7.65 -9.95
N GLY A 161 10.15 7.34 -10.51
CA GLY A 161 9.48 6.06 -10.29
C GLY A 161 10.19 4.87 -10.94
N ALA A 162 11.18 5.11 -11.81
CA ALA A 162 11.97 4.06 -12.44
C ALA A 162 12.84 3.31 -11.42
N SER A 163 13.23 2.08 -11.78
CA SER A 163 14.19 1.29 -11.01
C SER A 163 15.58 1.92 -11.10
N ILE A 164 16.19 2.25 -9.97
CA ILE A 164 17.58 2.74 -9.90
C ILE A 164 18.45 1.57 -9.46
N LEU A 165 19.19 0.99 -10.41
CA LEU A 165 19.99 -0.19 -10.15
C LEU A 165 21.39 0.18 -9.69
N LEU A 166 21.75 -0.22 -8.48
CA LEU A 166 23.10 -0.11 -7.97
C LEU A 166 23.95 -1.31 -8.45
N PRO A 167 25.20 -1.09 -8.89
CA PRO A 167 26.08 -2.19 -9.26
C PRO A 167 26.32 -3.11 -8.04
N ALA A 168 26.31 -4.42 -8.27
CA ALA A 168 26.49 -5.45 -7.24
C ALA A 168 25.53 -5.35 -6.03
N ARG A 169 24.33 -4.78 -6.21
CA ARG A 169 23.34 -4.49 -5.15
C ARG A 169 23.07 -5.70 -4.21
N HIS A 170 22.94 -6.89 -4.79
CA HIS A 170 22.65 -8.10 -3.98
C HIS A 170 23.82 -8.45 -3.06
N LEU A 171 25.05 -8.34 -3.56
CA LEU A 171 26.25 -8.56 -2.77
C LEU A 171 26.39 -7.52 -1.65
N ILE A 172 26.11 -6.25 -1.97
CA ILE A 172 26.10 -5.16 -0.99
C ILE A 172 25.07 -5.43 0.11
N ASN A 173 23.84 -5.75 -0.24
CA ASN A 173 22.79 -6.02 0.74
C ASN A 173 23.08 -7.26 1.59
N ILE A 174 23.66 -8.31 1.00
CA ILE A 174 24.08 -9.49 1.76
C ILE A 174 25.21 -9.13 2.72
N ALA A 175 26.22 -8.37 2.28
CA ALA A 175 27.32 -7.94 3.13
C ALA A 175 26.86 -7.09 4.31
N ILE A 176 25.92 -6.16 4.07
CA ILE A 176 25.33 -5.33 5.13
C ILE A 176 24.50 -6.21 6.07
N GLY A 177 23.70 -7.14 5.55
CA GLY A 177 22.92 -8.08 6.37
C GLY A 177 23.79 -8.94 7.28
N LEU A 178 24.89 -9.47 6.75
CA LEU A 178 25.89 -10.21 7.55
C LEU A 178 26.56 -9.30 8.59
N GLY A 179 26.84 -8.04 8.23
CA GLY A 179 27.36 -7.03 9.17
C GLY A 179 26.40 -6.74 10.32
N ILE A 180 25.09 -6.60 10.03
CA ILE A 180 24.05 -6.44 11.05
C ILE A 180 24.03 -7.66 11.98
N LEU A 181 24.02 -8.88 11.44
CA LEU A 181 24.05 -10.10 12.26
C LEU A 181 25.29 -10.18 13.14
N ALA A 182 26.48 -9.86 12.60
CA ALA A 182 27.71 -9.85 13.36
C ALA A 182 27.66 -8.84 14.52
N LEU A 183 27.12 -7.63 14.27
CA LEU A 183 26.96 -6.61 15.30
C LEU A 183 25.95 -7.01 16.39
N ILE A 184 24.87 -7.69 16.01
CA ILE A 184 23.90 -8.25 16.97
C ILE A 184 24.61 -9.29 17.87
N VAL A 185 25.39 -10.19 17.28
CA VAL A 185 26.17 -11.17 18.05
C VAL A 185 27.12 -10.48 19.03
N VAL A 186 27.87 -9.46 18.60
CA VAL A 186 28.74 -8.67 19.46
C VAL A 186 27.98 -8.02 20.61
N LEU A 187 26.81 -7.41 20.32
CA LEU A 187 25.97 -6.78 21.32
C LEU A 187 25.46 -7.79 22.35
N VAL A 188 25.04 -8.96 21.91
CA VAL A 188 24.57 -10.06 22.76
C VAL A 188 25.69 -10.62 23.61
N MET A 189 26.85 -10.91 23.01
CA MET A 189 28.03 -11.44 23.75
C MET A 189 28.57 -10.46 24.80
N SER A 190 28.36 -9.16 24.58
CA SER A 190 28.75 -8.11 25.54
C SER A 190 27.72 -7.86 26.63
N GLY A 191 26.60 -8.60 26.66
CA GLY A 191 25.49 -8.36 27.59
C GLY A 191 24.85 -6.97 27.45
N GLY A 192 24.95 -6.35 26.27
CA GLY A 192 24.42 -5.02 25.99
C GLY A 192 25.39 -3.87 26.29
N SER A 193 26.61 -4.13 26.75
CA SER A 193 27.60 -3.08 27.07
C SER A 193 28.21 -2.44 25.81
N ALA A 194 28.22 -3.15 24.66
CA ALA A 194 28.73 -2.65 23.38
C ALA A 194 27.69 -1.76 22.66
N ILE A 195 27.33 -0.64 23.26
CA ILE A 195 26.31 0.29 22.68
C ILE A 195 26.70 0.75 21.28
N TRP A 196 27.98 0.83 20.94
CA TRP A 196 28.42 1.13 19.57
C TRP A 196 27.92 0.10 18.54
N ALA A 197 27.84 -1.20 18.95
CA ALA A 197 27.31 -2.23 18.06
C ALA A 197 25.80 -2.03 17.79
N PHE A 198 25.02 -1.61 18.79
CA PHE A 198 23.62 -1.23 18.61
C PHE A 198 23.46 -0.08 17.62
N TRP A 199 24.26 0.98 17.74
CA TRP A 199 24.25 2.08 16.78
C TRP A 199 24.74 1.65 15.39
N GLY A 200 25.66 0.70 15.34
CA GLY A 200 26.09 0.06 14.08
C GLY A 200 24.95 -0.69 13.39
N VAL A 201 24.17 -1.49 14.13
CA VAL A 201 22.95 -2.15 13.63
C VAL A 201 21.96 -1.12 13.08
N PHE A 202 21.69 -0.06 13.85
CA PHE A 202 20.78 1.01 13.45
C PHE A 202 21.24 1.70 12.16
N ALA A 203 22.52 2.11 12.09
CA ALA A 203 23.06 2.78 10.91
C ALA A 203 23.04 1.90 9.65
N LEU A 204 23.47 0.63 9.76
CA LEU A 204 23.43 -0.30 8.64
C LEU A 204 22.01 -0.61 8.19
N ALA A 205 21.08 -0.74 9.12
CA ALA A 205 19.66 -0.96 8.80
C ALA A 205 19.02 0.23 8.07
N LEU A 206 19.39 1.47 8.40
CA LEU A 206 18.98 2.66 7.65
C LEU A 206 19.45 2.59 6.20
N VAL A 207 20.70 2.15 5.96
CA VAL A 207 21.24 1.97 4.62
C VAL A 207 20.48 0.87 3.86
N VAL A 208 20.20 -0.27 4.51
CA VAL A 208 19.44 -1.38 3.92
C VAL A 208 18.04 -0.91 3.47
N GLY A 209 17.34 -0.12 4.27
CA GLY A 209 16.03 0.40 3.89
C GLY A 209 16.07 1.21 2.59
N VAL A 210 17.12 2.01 2.40
CA VAL A 210 17.34 2.75 1.16
C VAL A 210 17.68 1.79 0.00
N THR A 211 18.66 0.92 0.17
CA THR A 211 19.16 0.06 -0.92
C THR A 211 18.17 -1.01 -1.38
N LEU A 212 17.23 -1.42 -0.51
CA LEU A 212 16.15 -2.34 -0.87
C LEU A 212 15.06 -1.68 -1.73
N ILE A 213 14.69 -0.43 -1.43
CA ILE A 213 13.51 0.19 -2.07
C ILE A 213 13.88 0.98 -3.32
N ILE A 214 15.09 1.54 -3.42
CA ILE A 214 15.55 2.29 -4.59
C ILE A 214 15.45 1.48 -5.90
N PRO A 215 15.82 0.17 -5.95
CA PRO A 215 15.78 -0.59 -7.22
C PRO A 215 14.36 -1.03 -7.60
N ILE A 216 13.36 -0.84 -6.74
CA ILE A 216 12.00 -1.27 -7.03
C ILE A 216 11.30 -0.22 -7.90
N GLY A 217 10.77 -0.66 -9.03
CA GLY A 217 10.02 0.19 -9.95
C GLY A 217 8.64 0.53 -9.40
N GLY A 218 8.07 1.60 -9.90
CA GLY A 218 6.78 2.06 -9.41
C GLY A 218 5.61 1.11 -9.71
N ALA A 219 5.70 0.25 -10.73
CA ALA A 219 4.69 -0.79 -10.98
C ALA A 219 4.54 -1.75 -9.79
N ASP A 220 5.64 -1.97 -9.06
CA ASP A 220 5.67 -2.83 -7.88
C ASP A 220 5.39 -2.07 -6.56
N MET A 221 5.19 -0.74 -6.61
CA MET A 221 4.95 0.08 -5.41
C MET A 221 3.76 -0.36 -4.56
N PRO A 222 2.64 -0.86 -5.09
CA PRO A 222 1.56 -1.39 -4.25
C PRO A 222 2.03 -2.52 -3.33
N VAL A 223 2.87 -3.43 -3.86
CA VAL A 223 3.47 -4.51 -3.07
C VAL A 223 4.43 -3.96 -2.02
N VAL A 224 5.27 -2.99 -2.39
CA VAL A 224 6.22 -2.34 -1.48
C VAL A 224 5.51 -1.67 -0.31
N VAL A 225 4.46 -0.90 -0.56
CA VAL A 225 3.67 -0.24 0.50
C VAL A 225 3.10 -1.27 1.47
N SER A 226 2.59 -2.39 0.96
CA SER A 226 2.09 -3.49 1.79
C SER A 226 3.19 -4.19 2.59
N MET A 227 4.39 -4.37 1.99
CA MET A 227 5.54 -4.93 2.70
C MET A 227 6.07 -4.00 3.80
N LEU A 228 6.11 -2.70 3.56
CA LEU A 228 6.49 -1.72 4.59
C LEU A 228 5.48 -1.70 5.74
N ASN A 229 4.18 -1.89 5.45
CA ASN A 229 3.16 -2.12 6.48
C ASN A 229 3.45 -3.39 7.28
N SER A 230 3.82 -4.49 6.61
CA SER A 230 4.23 -5.73 7.28
C SER A 230 5.45 -5.51 8.19
N TYR A 231 6.47 -4.82 7.71
CA TYR A 231 7.67 -4.52 8.51
C TYR A 231 7.34 -3.66 9.73
N SER A 232 6.49 -2.65 9.59
CA SER A 232 6.03 -1.85 10.73
C SER A 232 5.30 -2.70 11.77
N GLY A 233 4.49 -3.66 11.34
CA GLY A 233 3.84 -4.64 12.22
C GLY A 233 4.83 -5.53 12.96
N TRP A 234 5.81 -6.08 12.28
CA TRP A 234 6.84 -6.92 12.92
C TRP A 234 7.74 -6.12 13.88
N ALA A 235 8.07 -4.87 13.56
CA ALA A 235 8.77 -3.98 14.48
C ALA A 235 7.94 -3.72 15.75
N ALA A 236 6.63 -3.48 15.62
CA ALA A 236 5.74 -3.30 16.75
C ALA A 236 5.64 -4.58 17.61
N ALA A 237 5.58 -5.77 16.99
CA ALA A 237 5.56 -7.04 17.72
C ALA A 237 6.87 -7.25 18.52
N ALA A 238 8.03 -6.99 17.91
CA ALA A 238 9.34 -7.09 18.59
C ALA A 238 9.40 -6.17 19.80
N LEU A 239 8.96 -4.91 19.66
CA LEU A 239 8.86 -3.99 20.78
C LEU A 239 7.83 -4.45 21.82
N GLY A 240 6.75 -5.06 21.38
CA GLY A 240 5.75 -5.62 22.29
C GLY A 240 6.31 -6.67 23.23
N PHE A 241 7.23 -7.51 22.76
CA PHE A 241 7.96 -8.46 23.60
C PHE A 241 8.84 -7.73 24.61
N THR A 242 9.67 -6.80 24.15
CA THR A 242 10.54 -6.00 25.03
C THR A 242 9.76 -5.21 26.10
N LEU A 243 8.60 -4.67 25.75
CA LEU A 243 7.74 -3.92 26.67
C LEU A 243 6.80 -4.80 27.49
N ALA A 244 6.85 -6.12 27.32
CA ALA A 244 5.90 -7.08 27.89
C ALA A 244 4.41 -6.68 27.65
N ASN A 245 4.13 -6.09 26.50
CA ASN A 245 2.80 -5.60 26.13
C ASN A 245 2.11 -6.54 25.14
N THR A 246 1.26 -7.41 25.66
CA THR A 246 0.54 -8.44 24.88
C THR A 246 -0.31 -7.83 23.75
N THR A 247 -0.94 -6.68 23.98
CA THR A 247 -1.75 -6.02 22.95
C THR A 247 -0.90 -5.57 21.76
N LEU A 248 0.30 -5.05 22.03
CA LEU A 248 1.24 -4.62 20.99
C LEU A 248 1.79 -5.83 20.22
N ILE A 249 2.05 -6.96 20.90
CA ILE A 249 2.45 -8.21 20.25
C ILE A 249 1.37 -8.69 19.29
N ILE A 250 0.13 -8.80 19.78
CA ILE A 250 -1.01 -9.27 18.97
C ILE A 250 -1.24 -8.35 17.78
N THR A 251 -1.32 -7.05 18.01
CA THR A 251 -1.57 -6.07 16.94
C THR A 251 -0.45 -6.06 15.91
N GLY A 252 0.79 -6.08 16.39
CA GLY A 252 1.98 -6.14 15.52
C GLY A 252 2.02 -7.42 14.67
N ALA A 253 1.74 -8.57 15.27
CA ALA A 253 1.69 -9.85 14.55
C ALA A 253 0.56 -9.88 13.50
N LEU A 254 -0.63 -9.34 13.83
CA LEU A 254 -1.75 -9.24 12.90
C LEU A 254 -1.42 -8.34 11.70
N VAL A 255 -0.89 -7.14 11.95
CA VAL A 255 -0.52 -6.20 10.90
C VAL A 255 0.64 -6.75 10.07
N GLY A 256 1.65 -7.34 10.72
CA GLY A 256 2.79 -7.96 10.05
C GLY A 256 2.37 -9.09 9.12
N SER A 257 1.56 -10.00 9.61
CA SER A 257 1.07 -11.15 8.83
C SER A 257 0.13 -10.71 7.70
N SER A 258 -0.83 -9.82 7.97
CA SER A 258 -1.77 -9.35 6.95
C SER A 258 -1.07 -8.61 5.81
N GLY A 259 -0.08 -7.75 6.12
CA GLY A 259 0.72 -7.06 5.12
C GLY A 259 1.54 -8.02 4.25
N ALA A 260 2.15 -9.06 4.84
CA ALA A 260 2.90 -10.08 4.11
C ALA A 260 1.99 -10.91 3.19
N ILE A 261 0.85 -11.36 3.70
CA ILE A 261 -0.14 -12.13 2.92
C ILE A 261 -0.65 -11.29 1.74
N LEU A 262 -1.03 -10.04 1.99
CA LEU A 262 -1.52 -9.14 0.95
C LEU A 262 -0.44 -8.89 -0.12
N SER A 263 0.81 -8.69 0.26
CA SER A 263 1.94 -8.56 -0.67
C SER A 263 2.11 -9.81 -1.53
N TYR A 264 1.99 -11.00 -0.93
CA TYR A 264 2.07 -12.27 -1.65
C TYR A 264 0.92 -12.42 -2.66
N ILE A 265 -0.32 -12.12 -2.25
CA ILE A 265 -1.49 -12.18 -3.13
C ILE A 265 -1.34 -11.21 -4.31
N MET A 266 -0.86 -9.98 -4.07
CA MET A 266 -0.61 -9.02 -5.13
C MET A 266 0.49 -9.49 -6.10
N CYS A 267 1.57 -10.06 -5.60
CA CYS A 267 2.61 -10.66 -6.45
C CYS A 267 2.03 -11.76 -7.33
N LYS A 268 1.16 -12.61 -6.77
CA LYS A 268 0.46 -13.65 -7.51
C LYS A 268 -0.46 -13.06 -8.58
N GLY A 269 -1.22 -11.99 -8.25
CA GLY A 269 -2.06 -11.25 -9.19
C GLY A 269 -1.29 -10.55 -10.31
N MET A 270 0.02 -10.30 -10.12
CA MET A 270 0.92 -9.78 -11.17
C MET A 270 1.69 -10.89 -11.91
N ASN A 271 1.47 -12.15 -11.57
CA ASN A 271 2.27 -13.31 -12.00
C ASN A 271 3.78 -13.11 -11.77
N ARG A 272 4.15 -12.54 -10.64
CA ARG A 272 5.54 -12.27 -10.27
C ARG A 272 5.92 -12.98 -8.98
N SER A 273 7.14 -13.49 -8.94
CA SER A 273 7.66 -14.06 -7.69
C SER A 273 7.79 -12.96 -6.62
N PHE A 274 7.27 -13.23 -5.42
CA PHE A 274 7.40 -12.35 -4.27
C PHE A 274 8.86 -11.98 -3.99
N VAL A 275 9.76 -12.96 -4.07
CA VAL A 275 11.20 -12.75 -3.89
C VAL A 275 11.76 -11.83 -4.97
N SER A 276 11.34 -11.99 -6.23
CA SER A 276 11.81 -11.15 -7.33
C SER A 276 11.37 -9.69 -7.18
N VAL A 277 10.16 -9.45 -6.68
CA VAL A 277 9.66 -8.08 -6.43
C VAL A 277 10.44 -7.41 -5.31
N ILE A 278 10.67 -8.11 -4.18
CA ILE A 278 11.43 -7.55 -3.05
C ILE A 278 12.89 -7.29 -3.41
N LEU A 279 13.53 -8.18 -4.16
CA LEU A 279 14.90 -7.98 -4.61
C LEU A 279 15.02 -6.88 -5.67
N GLY A 280 13.92 -6.47 -6.27
CA GLY A 280 13.85 -5.36 -7.23
C GLY A 280 14.57 -5.63 -8.55
N GLY A 281 14.55 -4.65 -9.44
CA GLY A 281 15.33 -4.66 -10.68
C GLY A 281 14.63 -5.24 -11.89
N PHE A 282 13.33 -5.53 -11.80
CA PHE A 282 12.51 -5.84 -12.96
C PHE A 282 12.06 -4.54 -13.65
N GLY A 283 12.12 -4.52 -14.96
CA GLY A 283 11.75 -3.36 -15.79
C GLY A 283 12.88 -2.35 -16.01
N GLY A 284 14.05 -2.49 -15.37
CA GLY A 284 15.20 -1.61 -15.60
C GLY A 284 15.74 -1.71 -17.04
N ASP A 285 15.90 -2.94 -17.52
CA ASP A 285 16.37 -3.18 -18.90
C ASP A 285 15.27 -2.95 -19.93
N ALA A 286 14.02 -3.23 -19.59
CA ALA A 286 12.88 -2.92 -20.45
C ALA A 286 12.56 -1.41 -20.52
N ALA A 287 12.71 -0.68 -19.40
CA ALA A 287 12.58 0.79 -19.41
C ALA A 287 13.72 1.48 -20.19
N ALA A 288 14.93 0.91 -20.16
CA ALA A 288 16.05 1.38 -20.97
C ALA A 288 15.87 0.99 -22.46
N ALA A 289 15.29 -0.17 -22.75
CA ALA A 289 14.91 -0.59 -24.09
C ALA A 289 13.67 0.16 -24.61
N GLY A 290 12.72 0.49 -23.76
CA GLY A 290 11.50 1.23 -24.10
C GLY A 290 11.73 2.74 -24.37
N ALA A 291 12.83 3.32 -23.88
CA ALA A 291 13.21 4.69 -24.23
C ALA A 291 13.66 4.85 -25.70
N GLY A 292 13.86 3.73 -26.42
CA GLY A 292 14.18 3.67 -27.86
C GLY A 292 13.09 2.97 -28.68
N GLY A 293 11.92 2.65 -28.11
CA GLY A 293 10.82 2.02 -28.81
C GLY A 293 10.38 2.85 -30.00
N LYS A 294 10.37 2.24 -31.18
CA LYS A 294 9.77 2.83 -32.38
C LYS A 294 8.33 3.21 -32.01
N VAL A 295 8.02 4.50 -32.09
CA VAL A 295 6.62 4.95 -32.01
C VAL A 295 5.90 4.24 -33.16
N GLU A 296 5.06 3.27 -32.82
CA GLU A 296 4.29 2.58 -33.82
C GLU A 296 3.37 3.58 -34.51
N THR A 297 3.49 3.64 -35.83
CA THR A 297 2.72 4.57 -36.68
C THR A 297 1.42 3.94 -37.18
N ARG A 298 0.98 2.80 -36.59
CA ARG A 298 -0.32 2.21 -36.97
C ARG A 298 -1.44 3.21 -36.66
N PRO A 299 -2.41 3.38 -37.59
CA PRO A 299 -3.55 4.24 -37.35
C PRO A 299 -4.44 3.66 -36.24
N VAL A 300 -4.96 4.54 -35.40
CA VAL A 300 -5.95 4.19 -34.35
C VAL A 300 -7.29 4.84 -34.68
N LYS A 301 -8.38 4.17 -34.34
CA LYS A 301 -9.70 4.82 -34.39
C LYS A 301 -9.79 5.83 -33.27
N GLN A 302 -10.09 7.07 -33.60
CA GLN A 302 -10.29 8.12 -32.62
C GLN A 302 -11.77 8.52 -32.60
N GLY A 303 -12.33 8.69 -31.42
CA GLY A 303 -13.68 9.17 -31.19
C GLY A 303 -13.73 10.40 -30.29
N SER A 304 -14.90 11.02 -30.30
CA SER A 304 -15.26 12.15 -29.43
C SER A 304 -16.05 11.70 -28.19
N ALA A 305 -16.31 12.64 -27.28
CA ALA A 305 -17.22 12.41 -26.16
C ALA A 305 -18.65 12.13 -26.63
N ASP A 306 -19.09 12.78 -27.71
CA ASP A 306 -20.44 12.59 -28.30
C ASP A 306 -20.58 11.19 -28.91
N ASP A 307 -19.53 10.70 -29.60
CA ASP A 307 -19.50 9.32 -30.12
C ASP A 307 -19.61 8.31 -28.99
N ALA A 308 -18.85 8.51 -27.92
CA ALA A 308 -18.89 7.64 -26.75
C ALA A 308 -20.25 7.67 -26.04
N ALA A 309 -20.83 8.85 -25.89
CA ALA A 309 -22.18 9.01 -25.32
C ALA A 309 -23.23 8.26 -26.16
N PHE A 310 -23.20 8.43 -27.48
CA PHE A 310 -24.13 7.74 -28.39
C PHE A 310 -23.99 6.22 -28.31
N ILE A 311 -22.75 5.71 -28.31
CA ILE A 311 -22.49 4.26 -28.24
C ILE A 311 -22.96 3.70 -26.88
N MET A 312 -22.66 4.36 -25.76
CA MET A 312 -23.03 3.87 -24.42
C MET A 312 -24.53 3.99 -24.16
N LYS A 313 -25.20 5.04 -24.64
CA LYS A 313 -26.63 5.22 -24.48
C LYS A 313 -27.43 4.11 -25.19
N ASN A 314 -26.95 3.60 -26.31
CA ASN A 314 -27.57 2.53 -27.09
C ASN A 314 -27.07 1.13 -26.68
N ALA A 315 -26.24 1.00 -25.66
CA ALA A 315 -25.79 -0.27 -25.15
C ALA A 315 -26.79 -0.87 -24.15
N SER A 316 -26.86 -2.18 -24.09
CA SER A 316 -27.59 -2.88 -23.02
C SER A 316 -26.74 -3.02 -21.78
N LYS A 317 -25.41 -3.23 -21.96
CA LYS A 317 -24.46 -3.47 -20.88
C LYS A 317 -23.14 -2.75 -21.09
N VAL A 318 -22.74 -1.96 -20.12
CA VAL A 318 -21.46 -1.23 -20.06
C VAL A 318 -20.64 -1.71 -18.86
N ILE A 319 -19.40 -2.14 -19.09
CA ILE A 319 -18.45 -2.46 -18.03
C ILE A 319 -17.39 -1.37 -17.98
N ILE A 320 -17.27 -0.70 -16.85
CA ILE A 320 -16.31 0.37 -16.59
C ILE A 320 -15.05 -0.24 -15.96
N VAL A 321 -13.89 0.08 -16.52
CA VAL A 321 -12.58 -0.38 -16.05
C VAL A 321 -11.78 0.82 -15.56
N PRO A 322 -11.86 1.16 -14.25
CA PRO A 322 -11.12 2.28 -13.70
C PRO A 322 -9.65 1.92 -13.44
N GLY A 323 -8.78 2.89 -13.60
CA GLY A 323 -7.37 2.76 -13.29
C GLY A 323 -6.79 4.04 -12.69
N TYR A 324 -5.47 4.06 -12.48
CA TYR A 324 -4.79 5.17 -11.82
C TYR A 324 -4.99 6.53 -12.51
N GLY A 325 -5.12 6.56 -13.83
CA GLY A 325 -5.38 7.81 -14.56
C GLY A 325 -6.70 8.46 -14.18
N MET A 326 -7.73 7.69 -13.81
CA MET A 326 -8.98 8.20 -13.24
C MET A 326 -8.71 8.92 -11.91
N ALA A 327 -7.88 8.33 -11.05
CA ALA A 327 -7.49 8.91 -9.77
C ALA A 327 -6.76 10.25 -9.96
N VAL A 328 -5.77 10.29 -10.85
CA VAL A 328 -5.00 11.51 -11.14
C VAL A 328 -5.87 12.64 -11.65
N ALA A 329 -6.86 12.33 -12.48
CA ALA A 329 -7.81 13.32 -13.00
C ALA A 329 -8.93 13.66 -12.01
N GLN A 330 -9.01 12.97 -10.86
CA GLN A 330 -10.12 13.09 -9.89
C GLN A 330 -11.49 12.91 -10.55
N ALA A 331 -11.60 11.92 -11.45
CA ALA A 331 -12.77 11.71 -12.27
C ALA A 331 -13.83 10.80 -11.62
N GLN A 332 -13.58 10.24 -10.43
CA GLN A 332 -14.45 9.25 -9.78
C GLN A 332 -15.88 9.73 -9.56
N HIS A 333 -16.07 11.00 -9.20
CA HIS A 333 -17.41 11.56 -8.99
C HIS A 333 -18.17 11.76 -10.30
N ALA A 334 -17.50 12.31 -11.32
CA ALA A 334 -18.09 12.46 -12.66
C ALA A 334 -18.40 11.07 -13.27
N LEU A 335 -17.51 10.10 -13.07
CA LEU A 335 -17.71 8.73 -13.53
C LEU A 335 -18.96 8.09 -12.90
N ARG A 336 -19.19 8.32 -11.59
CA ARG A 336 -20.39 7.91 -10.90
C ARG A 336 -21.64 8.56 -11.51
N GLU A 337 -21.62 9.87 -11.75
CA GLU A 337 -22.72 10.61 -12.35
C GLU A 337 -23.05 10.08 -13.76
N MET A 338 -22.03 9.80 -14.56
CA MET A 338 -22.20 9.18 -15.89
C MET A 338 -22.89 7.81 -15.79
N ALA A 339 -22.42 6.95 -14.88
CA ALA A 339 -23.01 5.63 -14.65
C ALA A 339 -24.47 5.73 -14.19
N ASP A 340 -24.79 6.66 -13.29
CA ASP A 340 -26.16 6.87 -12.82
C ASP A 340 -27.07 7.40 -13.92
N THR A 341 -26.55 8.21 -14.86
CA THR A 341 -27.27 8.70 -16.03
C THR A 341 -27.56 7.54 -17.00
N LEU A 342 -26.58 6.72 -17.30
CA LEU A 342 -26.75 5.53 -18.15
C LEU A 342 -27.79 4.55 -17.58
N LYS A 343 -27.76 4.32 -16.26
CA LYS A 343 -28.76 3.46 -15.59
C LYS A 343 -30.18 4.01 -15.70
N LYS A 344 -30.37 5.32 -15.68
CA LYS A 344 -31.69 5.96 -15.92
C LYS A 344 -32.17 5.74 -17.33
N GLU A 345 -31.29 5.63 -18.30
CA GLU A 345 -31.62 5.28 -19.71
C GLU A 345 -31.80 3.76 -19.90
N GLY A 346 -31.72 2.94 -18.83
CA GLY A 346 -31.95 1.51 -18.87
C GLY A 346 -30.72 0.65 -19.17
N VAL A 347 -29.51 1.22 -19.13
CA VAL A 347 -28.27 0.52 -19.38
C VAL A 347 -27.78 -0.17 -18.09
N GLU A 348 -27.43 -1.45 -18.16
CA GLU A 348 -26.73 -2.15 -17.07
C GLU A 348 -25.29 -1.65 -16.98
N VAL A 349 -24.88 -1.12 -15.81
CA VAL A 349 -23.53 -0.62 -15.60
C VAL A 349 -22.86 -1.39 -14.47
N LYS A 350 -21.67 -1.92 -14.74
CA LYS A 350 -20.79 -2.60 -13.76
C LYS A 350 -19.39 -2.00 -13.76
N TYR A 351 -18.69 -2.12 -12.64
CA TYR A 351 -17.29 -1.73 -12.50
C TYR A 351 -16.41 -2.96 -12.33
N ALA A 352 -15.38 -3.08 -13.16
CA ALA A 352 -14.42 -4.18 -13.12
C ALA A 352 -13.10 -3.70 -12.50
N ILE A 353 -12.75 -4.23 -11.36
CA ILE A 353 -11.53 -3.86 -10.62
C ILE A 353 -10.45 -4.91 -10.84
N HIS A 354 -9.26 -4.44 -11.18
CA HIS A 354 -8.08 -5.27 -11.20
C HIS A 354 -7.33 -5.14 -9.86
N PRO A 355 -6.85 -6.24 -9.23
CA PRO A 355 -6.24 -6.23 -7.89
C PRO A 355 -5.03 -5.30 -7.77
N VAL A 356 -4.30 -5.08 -8.87
CA VAL A 356 -3.11 -4.20 -8.90
C VAL A 356 -3.35 -2.87 -9.62
N ALA A 357 -4.61 -2.53 -9.94
CA ALA A 357 -4.94 -1.21 -10.49
C ALA A 357 -4.72 -0.13 -9.43
N GLY A 358 -3.88 0.85 -9.73
CA GLY A 358 -3.58 1.95 -8.80
C GLY A 358 -2.16 1.93 -8.27
N ARG A 359 -1.95 2.50 -7.08
CA ARG A 359 -0.65 2.63 -6.40
C ARG A 359 -0.64 2.10 -4.96
N MET A 360 -1.73 1.54 -4.51
CA MET A 360 -1.86 0.82 -3.25
C MET A 360 -2.94 -0.25 -3.39
N PRO A 361 -2.96 -1.27 -2.51
CA PRO A 361 -4.03 -2.27 -2.48
C PRO A 361 -5.41 -1.61 -2.34
N GLY A 362 -6.37 -2.05 -3.17
CA GLY A 362 -7.73 -1.54 -3.12
C GLY A 362 -7.90 -0.07 -3.53
N HIS A 363 -6.92 0.52 -4.23
CA HIS A 363 -6.96 1.95 -4.58
C HIS A 363 -8.22 2.34 -5.34
N MET A 364 -8.64 1.54 -6.31
CA MET A 364 -9.87 1.82 -7.07
C MET A 364 -11.12 1.64 -6.22
N ASN A 365 -11.17 0.62 -5.38
CA ASN A 365 -12.29 0.38 -4.46
C ASN A 365 -12.51 1.57 -3.52
N VAL A 366 -11.42 2.15 -2.98
CA VAL A 366 -11.49 3.32 -2.09
C VAL A 366 -12.06 4.54 -2.84
N LEU A 367 -11.61 4.80 -4.07
CA LEU A 367 -12.08 5.94 -4.86
C LEU A 367 -13.54 5.79 -5.30
N LEU A 368 -13.96 4.59 -5.67
CA LEU A 368 -15.37 4.30 -5.98
C LEU A 368 -16.25 4.42 -4.73
N ALA A 369 -15.76 4.00 -3.57
CA ALA A 369 -16.44 4.18 -2.29
C ALA A 369 -16.55 5.67 -1.91
N GLU A 370 -15.50 6.48 -2.14
CA GLU A 370 -15.54 7.94 -1.97
C GLU A 370 -16.61 8.58 -2.84
N ALA A 371 -16.75 8.12 -4.09
CA ALA A 371 -17.81 8.55 -4.99
C ALA A 371 -19.18 7.98 -4.62
N ASN A 372 -19.30 7.15 -3.60
CA ASN A 372 -20.53 6.45 -3.18
C ASN A 372 -21.09 5.51 -4.27
N VAL A 373 -20.24 4.86 -5.05
CA VAL A 373 -20.68 3.79 -5.96
C VAL A 373 -21.20 2.63 -5.13
N PRO A 374 -22.37 2.05 -5.45
CA PRO A 374 -22.89 0.87 -4.77
C PRO A 374 -21.93 -0.32 -4.88
N TYR A 375 -21.75 -1.04 -3.79
CA TYR A 375 -20.76 -2.14 -3.73
C TYR A 375 -21.16 -3.35 -4.58
N ASP A 376 -22.45 -3.55 -4.78
CA ASP A 376 -23.03 -4.59 -5.63
C ASP A 376 -22.81 -4.35 -7.14
N GLU A 377 -22.34 -3.17 -7.50
CA GLU A 377 -21.94 -2.81 -8.87
C GLU A 377 -20.42 -2.98 -9.12
N VAL A 378 -19.63 -3.27 -8.07
CA VAL A 378 -18.17 -3.35 -8.12
C VAL A 378 -17.72 -4.79 -8.00
N PHE A 379 -17.08 -5.31 -9.04
CA PHE A 379 -16.67 -6.70 -9.17
C PHE A 379 -15.16 -6.84 -9.30
N GLU A 380 -14.63 -7.86 -8.69
CA GLU A 380 -13.22 -8.25 -8.86
C GLU A 380 -13.01 -8.96 -10.21
N LEU A 381 -11.75 -8.99 -10.67
CA LEU A 381 -11.38 -9.58 -11.96
C LEU A 381 -11.93 -11.00 -12.15
N GLU A 382 -11.86 -11.84 -11.12
CA GLU A 382 -12.24 -13.25 -11.19
C GLU A 382 -13.75 -13.42 -11.42
N ASP A 383 -14.56 -12.50 -10.91
CA ASP A 383 -16.02 -12.53 -11.00
C ASP A 383 -16.54 -11.98 -12.33
N ILE A 384 -15.91 -10.90 -12.83
CA ILE A 384 -16.43 -10.14 -13.97
C ILE A 384 -15.81 -10.51 -15.31
N ASN A 385 -14.66 -11.17 -15.32
CA ASN A 385 -13.85 -11.31 -16.55
C ASN A 385 -14.59 -12.07 -17.67
N SER A 386 -15.43 -13.03 -17.30
CA SER A 386 -16.27 -13.76 -18.26
C SER A 386 -17.39 -12.89 -18.89
N GLU A 387 -17.81 -11.83 -18.21
CA GLU A 387 -18.91 -10.97 -18.65
C GLU A 387 -18.52 -10.01 -19.78
N PHE A 388 -17.21 -9.77 -20.00
CA PHE A 388 -16.79 -8.91 -21.13
C PHE A 388 -17.26 -9.44 -22.49
N ALA A 389 -17.34 -10.77 -22.66
CA ALA A 389 -17.83 -11.36 -23.89
C ALA A 389 -19.31 -11.06 -24.19
N THR A 390 -20.08 -10.68 -23.18
CA THR A 390 -21.51 -10.32 -23.30
C THR A 390 -21.75 -8.81 -23.17
N ALA A 391 -20.68 -8.03 -22.94
CA ALA A 391 -20.77 -6.58 -22.81
C ALA A 391 -20.79 -5.90 -24.18
N ASP A 392 -21.70 -4.95 -24.36
CA ASP A 392 -21.71 -4.11 -25.56
C ASP A 392 -20.55 -3.12 -25.54
N VAL A 393 -20.22 -2.58 -24.35
CA VAL A 393 -19.15 -1.61 -24.19
C VAL A 393 -18.28 -1.93 -23.00
N ALA A 394 -16.96 -1.95 -23.21
CA ALA A 394 -15.95 -1.84 -22.17
C ALA A 394 -15.40 -0.41 -22.16
N PHE A 395 -15.68 0.35 -21.10
CA PHE A 395 -15.19 1.72 -20.93
C PHE A 395 -13.96 1.75 -20.05
N VAL A 396 -12.78 1.85 -20.66
CA VAL A 396 -11.49 1.86 -19.96
C VAL A 396 -11.08 3.30 -19.65
N ILE A 397 -10.96 3.63 -18.37
CA ILE A 397 -10.63 4.98 -17.93
C ILE A 397 -9.45 4.98 -16.96
N GLY A 398 -8.30 5.42 -17.45
CA GLY A 398 -7.09 5.53 -16.64
C GLY A 398 -6.39 4.22 -16.32
N ALA A 399 -6.84 3.08 -16.86
CA ALA A 399 -6.14 1.81 -16.85
C ALA A 399 -5.32 1.65 -18.14
N ASN A 400 -4.29 0.81 -18.13
CA ASN A 400 -3.51 0.46 -19.32
C ASN A 400 -2.99 -0.99 -19.22
N ASP A 401 -1.93 -1.24 -18.44
CA ASP A 401 -1.24 -2.53 -18.40
C ASP A 401 -2.17 -3.69 -18.01
N VAL A 402 -3.13 -3.43 -17.12
CA VAL A 402 -4.13 -4.41 -16.64
C VAL A 402 -5.17 -4.83 -17.69
N THR A 403 -5.13 -4.22 -18.87
CA THR A 403 -6.00 -4.56 -20.02
C THR A 403 -5.19 -4.92 -21.26
N ASN A 404 -3.86 -5.03 -21.13
CA ASN A 404 -2.97 -5.21 -22.28
C ASN A 404 -2.88 -6.68 -22.70
N PRO A 405 -3.30 -7.06 -23.93
CA PRO A 405 -3.22 -8.43 -24.42
C PRO A 405 -1.80 -9.01 -24.45
N ALA A 406 -0.75 -8.16 -24.51
CA ALA A 406 0.64 -8.61 -24.45
C ALA A 406 0.95 -9.46 -23.21
N ALA A 407 0.18 -9.31 -22.12
CA ALA A 407 0.26 -10.18 -20.95
C ALA A 407 -0.03 -11.65 -21.25
N LYS A 408 -0.78 -11.95 -22.31
CA LYS A 408 -1.10 -13.31 -22.75
C LYS A 408 -0.29 -13.78 -23.94
N THR A 409 0.08 -12.85 -24.84
CA THR A 409 0.57 -13.17 -26.17
C THR A 409 2.06 -13.02 -26.33
N ASP A 410 2.73 -12.19 -25.54
CA ASP A 410 4.16 -11.89 -25.68
C ASP A 410 4.99 -12.40 -24.49
N PRO A 411 5.69 -13.57 -24.63
CA PRO A 411 6.54 -14.12 -23.58
C PRO A 411 7.73 -13.22 -23.19
N GLN A 412 8.10 -12.24 -24.02
CA GLN A 412 9.18 -11.29 -23.73
C GLN A 412 8.67 -10.06 -22.97
N SER A 413 7.37 -9.89 -22.89
CA SER A 413 6.78 -8.75 -22.19
C SER A 413 7.01 -8.82 -20.67
N PRO A 414 7.38 -7.71 -20.01
CA PRO A 414 7.48 -7.64 -18.54
C PRO A 414 6.19 -7.98 -17.79
N ILE A 415 5.04 -7.89 -18.49
CA ILE A 415 3.71 -8.22 -17.91
C ILE A 415 3.23 -9.62 -18.30
N PHE A 416 4.05 -10.42 -18.97
CA PHE A 416 3.65 -11.76 -19.41
C PHE A 416 3.15 -12.63 -18.25
N GLY A 417 2.03 -13.31 -18.49
CA GLY A 417 1.36 -14.17 -17.52
C GLY A 417 0.56 -13.43 -16.44
N MET A 418 0.55 -12.11 -16.41
CA MET A 418 -0.34 -11.35 -15.53
C MET A 418 -1.79 -11.58 -15.96
N PRO A 419 -2.69 -11.97 -15.03
CA PRO A 419 -4.12 -11.95 -15.33
C PRO A 419 -4.54 -10.53 -15.74
N ILE A 420 -5.29 -10.39 -16.80
CA ILE A 420 -5.80 -9.10 -17.28
C ILE A 420 -7.32 -9.10 -17.38
N LEU A 421 -7.92 -7.92 -17.37
CA LEU A 421 -9.32 -7.74 -17.73
C LEU A 421 -9.48 -7.89 -19.23
N ASP A 422 -10.29 -8.85 -19.66
CA ASP A 422 -10.45 -9.27 -21.06
C ASP A 422 -11.33 -8.28 -21.87
N VAL A 423 -11.02 -7.00 -21.77
CA VAL A 423 -11.80 -5.94 -22.39
C VAL A 423 -11.91 -6.07 -23.91
N GLU A 424 -10.90 -6.71 -24.54
CA GLU A 424 -10.89 -7.00 -25.98
C GLU A 424 -12.05 -7.90 -26.44
N LYS A 425 -12.67 -8.62 -25.51
CA LYS A 425 -13.83 -9.48 -25.79
C LYS A 425 -15.16 -8.71 -25.89
N ALA A 426 -15.20 -7.47 -25.38
CA ALA A 426 -16.39 -6.64 -25.52
C ALA A 426 -16.64 -6.26 -26.98
N ARG A 427 -17.91 -5.99 -27.33
CA ARG A 427 -18.27 -5.61 -28.70
C ARG A 427 -17.59 -4.31 -29.13
N THR A 428 -17.48 -3.34 -28.20
CA THR A 428 -16.77 -2.06 -28.43
C THR A 428 -15.94 -1.73 -27.18
N VAL A 429 -14.70 -1.31 -27.39
CA VAL A 429 -13.82 -0.81 -26.33
C VAL A 429 -13.65 0.69 -26.49
N LEU A 430 -14.08 1.47 -25.51
CA LEU A 430 -13.85 2.91 -25.44
C LEU A 430 -12.69 3.15 -24.47
N PHE A 431 -11.57 3.62 -24.99
CA PHE A 431 -10.35 3.73 -24.22
C PHE A 431 -9.94 5.19 -24.00
N VAL A 432 -10.12 5.68 -22.77
CA VAL A 432 -9.79 7.08 -22.40
C VAL A 432 -8.33 7.19 -22.03
N LYS A 433 -7.58 8.01 -22.75
CA LYS A 433 -6.14 8.25 -22.54
C LYS A 433 -5.75 9.65 -22.99
N ARG A 434 -4.71 10.24 -22.41
CA ARG A 434 -4.21 11.57 -22.81
C ARG A 434 -3.36 11.54 -24.08
N GLY A 435 -2.83 10.39 -24.44
CA GLY A 435 -1.96 10.19 -25.61
C GLY A 435 -1.49 8.75 -25.71
N MET A 436 -0.68 8.42 -26.73
CA MET A 436 -0.25 7.07 -27.05
C MET A 436 0.92 6.52 -26.20
N ALA A 437 1.44 7.29 -25.23
CA ALA A 437 2.55 6.84 -24.40
C ALA A 437 2.26 5.51 -23.70
N ALA A 438 3.26 4.65 -23.55
CA ALA A 438 3.18 3.39 -22.86
C ALA A 438 2.64 3.57 -21.42
N GLY A 439 2.11 2.49 -20.84
CA GLY A 439 1.69 2.44 -19.46
C GLY A 439 2.87 2.44 -18.47
N TYR A 440 2.57 2.11 -17.23
CA TYR A 440 3.54 2.13 -16.15
C TYR A 440 4.61 1.03 -16.26
N ALA A 441 4.26 -0.09 -16.90
CA ALA A 441 5.19 -1.18 -17.21
C ALA A 441 6.12 -0.86 -18.40
N GLY A 442 5.92 0.26 -19.10
CA GLY A 442 6.70 0.64 -20.27
C GLY A 442 6.41 -0.18 -21.53
N VAL A 443 5.28 -0.91 -21.56
CA VAL A 443 4.85 -1.77 -22.66
C VAL A 443 3.79 -1.05 -23.50
N GLU A 444 3.92 -1.11 -24.83
CA GLU A 444 2.86 -0.67 -25.72
C GLU A 444 1.64 -1.58 -25.57
N ASN A 445 0.45 -1.00 -25.69
CA ASN A 445 -0.78 -1.77 -25.56
C ASN A 445 -1.39 -2.03 -26.93
N GLU A 446 -1.30 -3.28 -27.37
CA GLU A 446 -1.86 -3.75 -28.64
C GLU A 446 -3.37 -3.48 -28.78
N LEU A 447 -4.07 -3.41 -27.66
CA LEU A 447 -5.50 -3.13 -27.61
C LEU A 447 -5.88 -1.83 -28.36
N PHE A 448 -4.98 -0.83 -28.39
CA PHE A 448 -5.24 0.45 -29.07
C PHE A 448 -5.47 0.32 -30.58
N PHE A 449 -4.94 -0.75 -31.17
CA PHE A 449 -4.96 -1.01 -32.61
C PHE A 449 -6.04 -2.04 -33.02
N HIS A 450 -6.82 -2.56 -32.05
CA HIS A 450 -7.88 -3.49 -32.34
C HIS A 450 -9.04 -2.79 -33.07
N ASP A 451 -9.70 -3.50 -33.99
CA ASP A 451 -10.81 -2.97 -34.78
C ASP A 451 -12.01 -2.54 -33.96
N ASN A 452 -12.22 -3.18 -32.80
CA ASN A 452 -13.29 -2.86 -31.86
C ASN A 452 -12.91 -1.78 -30.85
N THR A 453 -11.69 -1.23 -30.90
CA THR A 453 -11.22 -0.20 -29.95
C THR A 453 -11.32 1.19 -30.57
N MET A 454 -11.91 2.11 -29.80
CA MET A 454 -11.96 3.54 -30.12
C MET A 454 -11.21 4.31 -29.02
N MET A 455 -10.19 5.06 -29.42
CA MET A 455 -9.38 5.90 -28.54
C MET A 455 -10.08 7.24 -28.31
N LEU A 456 -10.22 7.62 -27.04
CA LEU A 456 -10.78 8.89 -26.59
C LEU A 456 -9.68 9.73 -25.96
N PHE A 457 -9.04 10.59 -26.77
CA PHE A 457 -7.88 11.37 -26.32
C PHE A 457 -8.31 12.62 -25.57
N ALA A 458 -8.33 12.54 -24.24
CA ALA A 458 -8.57 13.67 -23.35
C ALA A 458 -8.08 13.39 -21.92
N ASP A 459 -8.12 14.42 -21.09
CA ASP A 459 -8.12 14.23 -19.64
C ASP A 459 -9.36 13.43 -19.21
N ALA A 460 -9.19 12.47 -18.29
CA ALA A 460 -10.26 11.54 -17.95
C ALA A 460 -11.52 12.26 -17.41
N LYS A 461 -11.35 13.28 -16.57
CA LYS A 461 -12.49 14.04 -16.03
C LYS A 461 -13.22 14.81 -17.13
N LYS A 462 -12.47 15.51 -17.99
CA LYS A 462 -13.06 16.28 -19.11
C LYS A 462 -13.79 15.37 -20.09
N MET A 463 -13.26 14.17 -20.36
CA MET A 463 -13.91 13.20 -21.23
C MET A 463 -15.23 12.76 -20.64
N VAL A 464 -15.26 12.36 -19.37
CA VAL A 464 -16.50 11.92 -18.70
C VAL A 464 -17.53 13.05 -18.61
N GLU A 465 -17.12 14.27 -18.28
CA GLU A 465 -18.00 15.45 -18.27
C GLU A 465 -18.57 15.76 -19.67
N GLY A 466 -17.78 15.52 -20.73
CA GLY A 466 -18.24 15.64 -22.10
C GLY A 466 -19.28 14.58 -22.45
N ILE A 467 -19.05 13.33 -22.06
CA ILE A 467 -19.98 12.22 -22.27
C ILE A 467 -21.32 12.48 -21.56
N ILE A 468 -21.29 12.94 -20.30
CA ILE A 468 -22.52 13.27 -19.53
C ILE A 468 -23.39 14.30 -20.28
N LYS A 469 -22.76 15.28 -20.93
CA LYS A 469 -23.49 16.30 -21.70
C LYS A 469 -24.15 15.73 -22.97
N GLY A 470 -23.61 14.66 -23.51
CA GLY A 470 -24.14 13.97 -24.69
C GLY A 470 -25.16 12.87 -24.39
N LEU A 471 -25.29 12.43 -23.13
CA LEU A 471 -26.28 11.46 -22.67
C LEU A 471 -27.64 12.12 -22.42
#